data_ee026f899f6ef0b7adb4ff8c17c9e740
#
_entry.id   ee026f899f6ef0b7adb4ff8c17c9e740
#
_cell.length_a   1.000
_cell.length_b   1.000
_cell.length_c   1.000
_cell.angle_alpha   90.00
_cell.angle_beta   90.00
_cell.angle_gamma   90.00
#
_symmetry.space_group_name_H-M   'P 1'
#
loop_
_entity.id
_entity.type
_entity.pdbx_description
1 polymer ?
#
loop_
_entity_poly.entity_id
_entity_poly.type
_entity_poly.pdbx_seq_one_letter_code
_entity_poly.pdbx_strand_id
1 'polypeptide(L)'
;NGWSSRTSYLYACQGFVRISKTSNGGDLVSPKFASLTEATDVKLSWQGIGYSSAFNFNADGTYKSGGKHDYQYYGVTVLGAGKIEGAAKTTKVNYFDADGKALVVDAAVVEIPSDCFITGDTLQAWGFEGTKNELTIKGATAETQVVFLSLIPKVKTTDYTTTEFPIATDAPHKVNKGANRVIFDNIKVSYNADVTAAKEVKARKVIENGQIYIIAGDKKYNLMGAEVK
;
A
#
# COMPACT_ATOMS: atom_id res chain seq x y z
N ASN A 1 7.39 -11.66 8.41
CA ASN A 1 6.31 -10.93 7.75
C ASN A 1 6.63 -10.42 6.33
N GLY A 2 7.88 -10.47 5.86
CA GLY A 2 8.24 -10.20 4.47
C GLY A 2 8.26 -8.74 4.01
N TRP A 3 7.70 -7.79 4.75
CA TRP A 3 7.85 -6.36 4.47
C TRP A 3 9.26 -5.90 4.79
N SER A 4 9.83 -5.05 3.95
CA SER A 4 11.22 -4.60 4.03
C SER A 4 11.36 -3.14 3.60
N SER A 5 12.58 -2.62 3.72
CA SER A 5 12.97 -1.32 3.17
C SER A 5 14.33 -1.47 2.52
N ARG A 6 14.53 -0.84 1.39
CA ARG A 6 15.83 -0.73 0.71
C ARG A 6 16.60 0.50 1.14
N THR A 7 15.94 1.42 1.86
CA THR A 7 16.49 2.72 2.24
C THR A 7 16.94 2.80 3.70
N SER A 8 16.63 1.84 4.53
CA SER A 8 16.85 1.87 5.99
C SER A 8 16.06 2.96 6.74
N TYR A 9 15.08 3.60 6.10
CA TYR A 9 14.23 4.63 6.72
C TYR A 9 12.77 4.18 6.81
N LEU A 10 12.59 2.97 7.30
CA LEU A 10 11.32 2.36 7.67
C LEU A 10 11.23 2.25 9.19
N TYR A 11 10.14 2.71 9.75
CA TYR A 11 9.89 2.70 11.19
C TYR A 11 8.60 1.94 11.48
N ALA A 12 8.74 0.83 12.20
CA ALA A 12 7.59 0.15 12.76
C ALA A 12 7.08 0.92 13.99
N CYS A 13 5.82 1.24 13.99
CA CYS A 13 5.12 1.90 15.07
C CYS A 13 4.00 0.98 15.58
N GLN A 14 3.40 1.32 16.70
CA GLN A 14 2.31 0.52 17.22
C GLN A 14 1.07 0.65 16.30
N GLY A 15 0.79 -0.40 15.54
CA GLY A 15 -0.38 -0.49 14.66
C GLY A 15 -0.20 0.09 13.24
N PHE A 16 0.94 0.71 12.91
CA PHE A 16 1.20 1.29 11.60
C PHE A 16 2.68 1.33 11.24
N VAL A 17 3.01 1.72 10.04
CA VAL A 17 4.40 1.92 9.57
C VAL A 17 4.59 3.34 9.06
N ARG A 18 5.79 3.88 9.27
CA ARG A 18 6.19 5.18 8.76
C ARG A 18 7.45 5.03 7.90
N ILE A 19 7.44 5.64 6.72
CA ILE A 19 8.64 5.78 5.89
C ILE A 19 9.27 7.16 6.08
N SER A 20 10.55 7.26 5.79
CA SER A 20 11.34 8.50 5.77
C SER A 20 11.66 9.10 7.13
N LYS A 21 12.61 10.03 7.12
CA LYS A 21 12.90 10.96 8.21
C LYS A 21 13.05 12.39 7.66
N THR A 22 13.34 13.34 8.51
CA THR A 22 13.35 14.80 8.18
C THR A 22 14.17 15.18 6.94
N SER A 23 15.21 14.42 6.60
CA SER A 23 16.14 14.77 5.51
C SER A 23 16.46 13.60 4.57
N ASN A 24 15.81 12.49 4.76
CA ASN A 24 16.07 11.29 3.97
C ASN A 24 14.75 10.64 3.54
N GLY A 25 14.64 10.36 2.27
CA GLY A 25 13.56 9.55 1.72
C GLY A 25 13.60 8.12 2.24
N GLY A 26 12.43 7.51 2.32
CA GLY A 26 12.25 6.14 2.75
C GLY A 26 11.34 5.37 1.80
N ASP A 27 11.27 4.09 2.03
CA ASP A 27 10.42 3.19 1.29
C ASP A 27 9.87 2.07 2.17
N LEU A 28 8.81 1.45 1.67
CA LEU A 28 8.22 0.24 2.21
C LEU A 28 7.98 -0.72 1.05
N VAL A 29 8.64 -1.86 1.08
CA VAL A 29 8.58 -2.89 0.03
C VAL A 29 7.80 -4.09 0.54
N SER A 30 6.77 -4.49 -0.21
CA SER A 30 5.99 -5.68 0.13
C SER A 30 6.78 -6.97 -0.05
N PRO A 31 6.36 -8.09 0.57
CA PRO A 31 6.76 -9.39 0.10
C PRO A 31 6.33 -9.58 -1.36
N LYS A 32 6.96 -10.54 -2.05
CA LYS A 32 6.50 -11.00 -3.36
C LYS A 32 5.10 -11.62 -3.25
N PHE A 33 4.33 -11.52 -4.32
CA PHE A 33 2.98 -12.10 -4.38
C PHE A 33 3.02 -13.61 -4.67
N ALA A 34 3.82 -14.34 -3.91
CA ALA A 34 4.18 -15.74 -4.15
C ALA A 34 2.99 -16.71 -4.30
N SER A 35 1.78 -16.30 -3.90
CA SER A 35 0.55 -17.09 -4.08
C SER A 35 -0.06 -16.99 -5.48
N LEU A 36 0.41 -16.07 -6.32
CA LEU A 36 -0.07 -15.96 -7.70
C LEU A 36 0.57 -17.05 -8.57
N THR A 37 -0.23 -17.86 -9.20
CA THR A 37 0.22 -18.95 -10.10
C THR A 37 0.27 -18.51 -11.56
N GLU A 38 -0.38 -17.41 -11.90
CA GLU A 38 -0.44 -16.81 -13.22
C GLU A 38 -0.53 -15.29 -13.14
N ALA A 39 -0.39 -14.61 -14.26
CA ALA A 39 -0.54 -13.16 -14.35
C ALA A 39 -1.97 -12.75 -14.00
N THR A 40 -2.14 -11.99 -12.94
CA THR A 40 -3.44 -11.68 -12.34
C THR A 40 -3.55 -10.19 -12.03
N ASP A 41 -4.74 -9.65 -12.19
CA ASP A 41 -5.03 -8.27 -11.76
C ASP A 41 -5.23 -8.22 -10.25
N VAL A 42 -4.48 -7.34 -9.61
CA VAL A 42 -4.46 -7.22 -8.15
C VAL A 42 -4.94 -5.83 -7.75
N LYS A 43 -5.82 -5.80 -6.76
CA LYS A 43 -6.29 -4.58 -6.12
C LYS A 43 -5.44 -4.30 -4.88
N LEU A 44 -4.83 -3.12 -4.84
CA LEU A 44 -4.08 -2.60 -3.72
C LEU A 44 -4.90 -1.50 -3.06
N SER A 45 -5.18 -1.63 -1.76
CA SER A 45 -5.83 -0.58 -0.98
C SER A 45 -5.05 -0.33 0.31
N TRP A 46 -5.06 0.90 0.79
CA TRP A 46 -4.37 1.30 2.01
C TRP A 46 -4.90 2.62 2.56
N GLN A 47 -4.53 2.92 3.79
CA GLN A 47 -4.69 4.23 4.37
C GLN A 47 -3.33 4.93 4.45
N GLY A 48 -3.30 6.22 4.09
CA GLY A 48 -2.10 7.05 4.11
C GLY A 48 -2.35 8.38 4.82
N ILE A 49 -1.37 8.85 5.60
CA ILE A 49 -1.40 10.15 6.25
C ILE A 49 -0.01 10.78 6.24
N GLY A 50 0.06 12.09 6.08
CA GLY A 50 1.30 12.84 6.14
C GLY A 50 1.74 13.13 7.57
N TYR A 51 3.02 13.38 7.74
CA TYR A 51 3.59 13.81 9.00
C TYR A 51 3.76 15.33 9.01
N SER A 52 3.50 15.94 10.16
CA SER A 52 3.85 17.33 10.40
C SER A 52 4.78 17.44 11.60
N SER A 53 5.86 18.19 11.45
CA SER A 53 6.82 18.40 12.53
C SER A 53 6.39 19.50 13.52
N ALA A 54 5.28 20.16 13.28
CA ALA A 54 4.92 21.36 14.00
C ALA A 54 3.42 21.56 14.20
N PHE A 55 2.67 20.50 14.45
CA PHE A 55 1.37 20.68 15.04
C PHE A 55 1.52 20.96 16.53
N ASN A 56 1.64 22.22 16.85
CA ASN A 56 1.26 22.67 18.17
C ASN A 56 -0.17 23.17 18.07
N PHE A 57 -1.07 22.56 18.80
CA PHE A 57 -2.41 23.06 18.97
C PHE A 57 -2.41 24.21 20.00
N ASN A 58 -3.22 25.21 19.76
CA ASN A 58 -3.63 26.15 20.77
C ASN A 58 -4.58 25.45 21.77
N ALA A 59 -4.78 26.05 22.92
CA ALA A 59 -5.68 25.50 23.94
C ALA A 59 -7.15 25.34 23.47
N ASP A 60 -7.52 26.05 22.42
CA ASP A 60 -8.85 25.99 21.77
C ASP A 60 -8.94 24.90 20.67
N GLY A 61 -7.90 24.12 20.47
CA GLY A 61 -7.83 23.07 19.44
C GLY A 61 -7.48 23.57 18.04
N THR A 62 -7.25 24.86 17.85
CA THR A 62 -6.78 25.39 16.56
C THR A 62 -5.28 25.22 16.38
N TYR A 63 -4.81 25.17 15.13
CA TYR A 63 -3.39 25.06 14.84
C TYR A 63 -2.63 26.34 15.19
N LYS A 64 -1.48 26.20 15.83
CA LYS A 64 -0.54 27.31 15.95
C LYS A 64 0.00 27.67 14.56
N SER A 65 -0.02 28.94 14.26
CA SER A 65 0.56 29.48 13.03
C SER A 65 2.05 29.12 12.92
N GLY A 66 2.49 28.64 11.78
CA GLY A 66 3.89 28.32 11.48
C GLY A 66 4.23 26.82 11.45
N GLY A 67 3.24 25.94 11.59
CA GLY A 67 3.41 24.51 11.35
C GLY A 67 3.79 24.21 9.91
N LYS A 68 4.82 23.37 9.72
CA LYS A 68 5.21 22.90 8.40
C LYS A 68 4.83 21.46 8.26
N HIS A 69 3.94 21.20 7.31
CA HIS A 69 3.68 19.87 6.83
C HIS A 69 4.91 19.33 6.08
N ASP A 70 5.09 18.04 6.15
CA ASP A 70 5.98 17.37 5.21
C ASP A 70 5.38 17.46 3.80
N TYR A 71 6.17 17.07 2.79
CA TYR A 71 5.72 17.10 1.41
C TYR A 71 4.49 16.22 1.21
N GLN A 72 3.49 16.74 0.51
CA GLN A 72 2.15 16.16 0.43
C GLN A 72 2.00 15.03 -0.60
N TYR A 73 3.06 14.66 -1.31
CA TYR A 73 2.99 13.62 -2.32
C TYR A 73 3.96 12.49 -1.98
N TYR A 74 3.53 11.27 -2.27
CA TYR A 74 4.39 10.08 -2.22
C TYR A 74 4.12 9.20 -3.43
N GLY A 75 5.01 8.24 -3.69
CA GLY A 75 4.92 7.35 -4.82
C GLY A 75 4.47 5.95 -4.44
N VAL A 76 3.76 5.31 -5.35
CA VAL A 76 3.52 3.86 -5.32
C VAL A 76 3.99 3.28 -6.64
N THR A 77 4.82 2.26 -6.60
CA THR A 77 5.34 1.58 -7.79
C THR A 77 5.32 0.07 -7.64
N VAL A 78 5.63 -0.61 -8.72
CA VAL A 78 5.71 -2.07 -8.78
C VAL A 78 7.12 -2.47 -9.22
N LEU A 79 7.65 -3.50 -8.58
CA LEU A 79 8.86 -4.20 -9.00
C LEU A 79 8.50 -5.59 -9.49
N GLY A 80 9.26 -6.11 -10.43
CA GLY A 80 8.94 -7.34 -11.13
C GLY A 80 7.88 -7.11 -12.22
N ALA A 81 6.98 -8.05 -12.40
CA ALA A 81 5.92 -7.94 -13.40
C ALA A 81 4.72 -7.14 -12.89
N GLY A 82 3.95 -6.64 -13.83
CA GLY A 82 2.75 -5.87 -13.56
C GLY A 82 2.91 -4.36 -13.76
N LYS A 83 1.78 -3.67 -13.86
CA LYS A 83 1.72 -2.23 -14.09
C LYS A 83 0.57 -1.60 -13.30
N ILE A 84 0.83 -0.46 -12.68
CA ILE A 84 -0.22 0.29 -11.98
C ILE A 84 -1.14 0.96 -13.00
N GLU A 85 -2.44 0.80 -12.79
CA GLU A 85 -3.53 1.51 -13.47
C GLU A 85 -4.37 2.32 -12.47
N GLY A 86 -5.06 3.34 -13.00
CA GLY A 86 -5.97 4.20 -12.22
C GLY A 86 -5.28 5.35 -11.48
N ALA A 87 -3.98 5.52 -11.65
CA ALA A 87 -3.28 6.67 -11.09
C ALA A 87 -3.60 7.95 -11.86
N ALA A 88 -4.04 9.00 -11.15
CA ALA A 88 -4.30 10.31 -11.76
C ALA A 88 -3.03 10.97 -12.32
N LYS A 89 -1.89 10.69 -11.70
CA LYS A 89 -0.57 11.21 -12.11
C LYS A 89 0.49 10.12 -11.94
N THR A 90 1.49 10.13 -12.81
CA THR A 90 2.67 9.26 -12.72
C THR A 90 3.94 10.07 -12.86
N THR A 91 5.03 9.57 -12.32
CA THR A 91 6.37 10.14 -12.47
C THR A 91 7.42 9.04 -12.55
N LYS A 92 8.56 9.36 -13.15
CA LYS A 92 9.72 8.46 -13.13
C LYS A 92 10.56 8.69 -11.89
N VAL A 93 10.94 7.62 -11.23
CA VAL A 93 11.73 7.65 -10.00
C VAL A 93 12.96 6.78 -10.17
N ASN A 94 14.14 7.32 -9.83
CA ASN A 94 15.32 6.50 -9.66
C ASN A 94 15.20 5.69 -8.38
N TYR A 95 15.34 4.41 -8.51
CA TYR A 95 15.21 3.47 -7.41
C TYR A 95 16.32 2.39 -7.51
N PHE A 96 16.23 1.32 -6.74
CA PHE A 96 17.19 0.22 -6.77
C PHE A 96 16.49 -1.12 -6.83
N ASP A 97 17.15 -2.09 -7.44
CA ASP A 97 16.78 -3.49 -7.31
C ASP A 97 17.24 -4.08 -5.94
N ALA A 98 17.04 -5.37 -5.77
CA ALA A 98 17.41 -6.07 -4.54
C ALA A 98 18.93 -6.07 -4.28
N ASP A 99 19.73 -5.96 -5.34
CA ASP A 99 21.19 -5.96 -5.29
C ASP A 99 21.78 -4.54 -5.15
N GLY A 100 20.92 -3.52 -5.04
CA GLY A 100 21.31 -2.12 -4.93
C GLY A 100 21.68 -1.48 -6.27
N LYS A 101 21.41 -2.13 -7.40
CA LYS A 101 21.63 -1.57 -8.72
C LYS A 101 20.54 -0.57 -9.06
N ALA A 102 20.94 0.60 -9.55
CA ALA A 102 20.02 1.65 -9.93
C ALA A 102 19.08 1.20 -11.06
N LEU A 103 17.81 1.52 -10.91
CA LEU A 103 16.77 1.34 -11.92
C LEU A 103 15.82 2.55 -11.93
N VAL A 104 15.15 2.77 -13.04
CA VAL A 104 14.12 3.78 -13.16
C VAL A 104 12.76 3.10 -13.17
N VAL A 105 11.88 3.51 -12.27
CA VAL A 105 10.53 2.97 -12.16
C VAL A 105 9.49 4.05 -12.44
N ASP A 106 8.36 3.66 -13.01
CA ASP A 106 7.19 4.51 -13.09
C ASP A 106 6.42 4.38 -11.77
N ALA A 107 6.20 5.50 -11.10
CA ALA A 107 5.44 5.55 -9.85
C ALA A 107 4.14 6.33 -10.02
N ALA A 108 3.06 5.78 -9.52
CA ALA A 108 1.83 6.52 -9.28
C ALA A 108 2.09 7.58 -8.21
N VAL A 109 1.65 8.80 -8.46
CA VAL A 109 1.75 9.90 -7.49
C VAL A 109 0.47 9.98 -6.71
N VAL A 110 0.58 9.84 -5.39
CA VAL A 110 -0.55 9.92 -4.46
C VAL A 110 -0.44 11.20 -3.66
N GLU A 111 -1.51 11.96 -3.64
CA GLU A 111 -1.61 13.21 -2.88
C GLU A 111 -2.19 12.94 -1.49
N ILE A 112 -1.61 13.59 -0.49
CA ILE A 112 -2.11 13.63 0.87
C ILE A 112 -2.89 14.94 1.03
N PRO A 113 -4.20 14.92 1.29
CA PRO A 113 -4.98 16.11 1.52
C PRO A 113 -4.41 16.98 2.65
N SER A 114 -4.57 18.29 2.54
CA SER A 114 -3.97 19.25 3.47
C SER A 114 -4.44 19.12 4.93
N ASP A 115 -5.61 18.52 5.14
CA ASP A 115 -6.18 18.20 6.44
C ASP A 115 -5.79 16.81 6.96
N CYS A 116 -5.02 16.04 6.18
CA CYS A 116 -4.63 14.67 6.49
C CYS A 116 -3.17 14.56 6.92
N PHE A 117 -2.78 15.31 7.96
CA PHE A 117 -1.44 15.31 8.54
C PHE A 117 -1.48 15.14 10.06
N ILE A 118 -0.49 14.47 10.62
CA ILE A 118 -0.41 14.15 12.04
C ILE A 118 0.99 14.38 12.60
N THR A 119 1.11 14.69 13.88
CA THR A 119 2.40 14.80 14.58
C THR A 119 2.80 13.48 15.22
N GLY A 120 4.12 13.32 15.47
CA GLY A 120 4.64 12.16 16.16
C GLY A 120 4.03 11.94 17.54
N ASP A 121 3.71 13.00 18.24
CA ASP A 121 3.18 12.94 19.61
C ASP A 121 1.72 12.48 19.65
N THR A 122 0.97 12.72 18.58
CA THR A 122 -0.43 12.28 18.45
C THR A 122 -0.56 10.87 17.88
N LEU A 123 0.52 10.28 17.36
CA LEU A 123 0.53 8.92 16.85
C LEU A 123 0.26 7.85 17.91
N GLN A 124 0.29 8.20 19.18
CA GLN A 124 0.03 7.27 20.27
C GLN A 124 -1.45 7.12 20.63
N ALA A 125 -2.32 7.92 20.04
CA ALA A 125 -3.72 8.01 20.44
C ALA A 125 -4.69 7.62 19.33
N TRP A 126 -4.64 6.69 18.71
CA TRP A 126 -5.21 6.29 17.73
C TRP A 126 -6.23 5.86 17.12
N GLY A 127 -7.25 6.05 16.79
CA GLY A 127 -8.26 6.02 15.75
C GLY A 127 -7.80 6.76 14.46
N PHE A 128 -6.80 6.26 13.82
CA PHE A 128 -6.26 6.86 12.62
C PHE A 128 -7.14 6.54 11.41
N GLU A 129 -7.86 7.51 10.92
CA GLU A 129 -8.51 7.45 9.62
C GLU A 129 -7.73 8.28 8.60
N GLY A 130 -6.67 7.70 8.07
CA GLY A 130 -5.95 8.30 6.95
C GLY A 130 -6.78 8.28 5.66
N THR A 131 -6.28 8.95 4.62
CA THR A 131 -6.89 8.91 3.30
C THR A 131 -6.93 7.49 2.77
N LYS A 132 -8.12 7.02 2.42
CA LYS A 132 -8.31 5.71 1.77
C LYS A 132 -7.91 5.81 0.32
N ASN A 133 -6.99 4.96 -0.09
CA ASN A 133 -6.46 4.92 -1.45
C ASN A 133 -6.66 3.53 -2.05
N GLU A 134 -6.81 3.48 -3.36
CA GLU A 134 -6.92 2.24 -4.11
C GLU A 134 -6.27 2.38 -5.47
N LEU A 135 -5.53 1.36 -5.89
CA LEU A 135 -4.95 1.23 -7.23
C LEU A 135 -5.09 -0.21 -7.72
N THR A 136 -5.10 -0.39 -9.02
CA THR A 136 -5.05 -1.71 -9.65
C THR A 136 -3.65 -1.98 -10.18
N ILE A 137 -3.13 -3.17 -9.94
CA ILE A 137 -1.91 -3.69 -10.55
C ILE A 137 -2.33 -4.70 -11.60
N LYS A 138 -2.19 -4.36 -12.86
CA LYS A 138 -2.49 -5.24 -13.98
C LYS A 138 -1.35 -6.22 -14.23
N GLY A 139 -1.68 -7.48 -14.43
CA GLY A 139 -0.73 -8.51 -14.80
C GLY A 139 0.36 -8.78 -13.74
N ALA A 140 0.02 -8.66 -12.47
CA ALA A 140 0.90 -9.05 -11.37
C ALA A 140 1.20 -10.56 -11.41
N THR A 141 2.40 -10.95 -11.02
CA THR A 141 2.84 -12.36 -10.94
C THR A 141 3.40 -12.67 -9.55
N ALA A 142 3.82 -13.92 -9.33
CA ALA A 142 4.48 -14.32 -8.09
C ALA A 142 5.72 -13.48 -7.74
N GLU A 143 6.38 -12.88 -8.71
CA GLU A 143 7.57 -12.04 -8.53
C GLU A 143 7.26 -10.57 -8.27
N THR A 144 6.00 -10.17 -8.34
CA THR A 144 5.56 -8.79 -8.15
C THR A 144 5.69 -8.37 -6.69
N GLN A 145 6.22 -7.16 -6.49
CA GLN A 145 6.27 -6.47 -5.21
C GLN A 145 5.71 -5.05 -5.38
N VAL A 146 5.02 -4.55 -4.39
CA VAL A 146 4.61 -3.14 -4.30
C VAL A 146 5.62 -2.37 -3.48
N VAL A 147 5.90 -1.16 -3.90
CA VAL A 147 6.76 -0.22 -3.16
C VAL A 147 6.03 1.09 -2.93
N PHE A 148 5.91 1.48 -1.69
CA PHE A 148 5.58 2.84 -1.29
C PHE A 148 6.89 3.60 -1.08
N LEU A 149 7.04 4.77 -1.66
CA LEU A 149 8.30 5.50 -1.62
C LEU A 149 8.10 7.01 -1.49
N SER A 150 9.08 7.65 -0.92
CA SER A 150 9.11 9.11 -0.83
C SER A 150 9.29 9.74 -2.21
N LEU A 151 8.50 10.78 -2.46
CA LEU A 151 8.72 11.69 -3.57
C LEU A 151 9.15 13.04 -3.01
N ILE A 152 10.39 13.42 -3.20
CA ILE A 152 10.89 14.68 -2.66
C ILE A 152 11.30 15.61 -3.78
N PRO A 153 10.82 16.87 -3.80
CA PRO A 153 11.06 17.79 -4.90
C PRO A 153 12.54 18.15 -5.07
N LYS A 154 13.00 18.30 -6.31
CA LYS A 154 14.37 18.71 -6.65
C LYS A 154 14.75 20.07 -6.06
N VAL A 155 13.80 20.95 -5.97
CA VAL A 155 14.01 22.32 -5.52
C VAL A 155 13.46 22.44 -4.11
N LYS A 156 14.25 23.03 -3.22
CA LYS A 156 13.76 23.42 -1.91
C LYS A 156 12.67 24.46 -2.12
N THR A 157 11.43 24.03 -2.11
CA THR A 157 10.29 24.93 -2.14
C THR A 157 9.72 25.07 -0.74
N THR A 158 9.32 26.27 -0.40
CA THR A 158 8.45 26.52 0.75
C THR A 158 6.99 26.39 0.37
N ASP A 159 6.74 26.28 -0.93
CA ASP A 159 5.44 26.04 -1.49
C ASP A 159 5.29 24.55 -1.77
N TYR A 160 4.52 23.87 -0.94
CA TYR A 160 4.24 22.44 -1.05
C TYR A 160 3.18 22.13 -2.12
N THR A 161 2.76 23.11 -2.90
CA THR A 161 1.78 22.98 -3.97
C THR A 161 2.40 22.65 -5.35
N THR A 162 3.74 22.60 -5.43
CA THR A 162 4.41 22.32 -6.70
C THR A 162 4.01 20.96 -7.27
N THR A 163 3.62 20.95 -8.54
CA THR A 163 3.28 19.73 -9.28
C THR A 163 4.50 19.13 -9.99
N GLU A 164 5.66 19.76 -9.92
CA GLU A 164 6.89 19.22 -10.47
C GLU A 164 7.48 18.18 -9.50
N PHE A 165 7.23 16.94 -9.81
CA PHE A 165 7.85 15.82 -9.11
C PHE A 165 9.28 15.66 -9.60
N PRO A 166 10.25 15.58 -8.69
CA PRO A 166 11.62 15.35 -9.12
C PRO A 166 11.74 13.94 -9.67
N ILE A 167 12.40 13.83 -10.80
CA ILE A 167 13.17 12.63 -11.08
C ILE A 167 14.24 12.61 -9.98
N ALA A 168 14.21 11.65 -9.09
CA ALA A 168 15.26 11.48 -8.10
C ALA A 168 16.56 11.22 -8.85
N THR A 169 17.45 12.19 -8.84
CA THR A 169 18.56 12.19 -9.79
C THR A 169 19.74 11.36 -9.35
N ASP A 170 20.00 11.13 -8.07
CA ASP A 170 21.28 10.54 -7.71
C ASP A 170 21.28 9.49 -6.59
N ALA A 171 20.25 9.35 -5.88
CA ALA A 171 19.95 8.25 -4.97
C ALA A 171 18.59 8.52 -4.34
N PRO A 172 17.66 7.57 -4.30
CA PRO A 172 16.34 7.78 -3.70
C PRO A 172 16.43 8.13 -2.20
N HIS A 173 17.61 8.15 -1.64
CA HIS A 173 17.84 8.32 -0.21
C HIS A 173 18.49 9.61 0.19
N LYS A 174 19.15 10.32 -0.70
CA LYS A 174 19.76 11.61 -0.39
C LYS A 174 18.91 12.71 -0.96
N VAL A 175 17.92 13.06 -0.22
CA VAL A 175 17.10 14.17 -0.61
C VAL A 175 17.59 15.43 0.01
N ASN A 176 17.80 16.42 -0.82
CA ASN A 176 18.14 17.76 -0.40
C ASN A 176 16.96 18.39 0.35
N LYS A 177 17.01 18.33 1.70
CA LYS A 177 16.24 19.19 2.59
C LYS A 177 14.73 19.28 2.35
N GLY A 178 14.06 18.18 2.39
CA GLY A 178 12.60 18.13 2.46
C GLY A 178 12.18 16.91 3.25
N ALA A 179 11.25 17.06 4.14
CA ALA A 179 10.68 15.93 4.84
C ALA A 179 9.49 15.39 4.04
N ASN A 180 9.46 14.08 3.85
CA ASN A 180 8.34 13.37 3.23
C ASN A 180 8.08 12.09 4.04
N ARG A 181 7.76 12.29 5.31
CA ARG A 181 7.35 11.20 6.19
C ARG A 181 5.89 10.88 5.93
N VAL A 182 5.63 9.65 5.54
CA VAL A 182 4.29 9.15 5.30
C VAL A 182 4.06 7.95 6.20
N ILE A 183 2.87 7.88 6.74
CA ILE A 183 2.42 6.83 7.63
C ILE A 183 1.38 6.02 6.89
N PHE A 184 1.49 4.70 6.95
CA PHE A 184 0.60 3.76 6.28
C PHE A 184 -0.03 2.82 7.28
N ASP A 185 -1.30 2.51 7.05
CA ASP A 185 -2.06 1.51 7.75
C ASP A 185 -3.01 0.77 6.79
N ASN A 186 -3.54 -0.34 7.26
CA ASN A 186 -4.55 -1.13 6.54
C ASN A 186 -4.17 -1.47 5.09
N ILE A 187 -2.89 -1.72 4.83
CA ILE A 187 -2.43 -2.11 3.50
C ILE A 187 -2.98 -3.50 3.18
N LYS A 188 -3.79 -3.56 2.14
CA LYS A 188 -4.43 -4.79 1.69
C LYS A 188 -4.14 -5.03 0.22
N VAL A 189 -3.70 -6.23 -0.08
CA VAL A 189 -3.57 -6.76 -1.43
C VAL A 189 -4.66 -7.82 -1.61
N SER A 190 -5.50 -7.65 -2.60
CA SER A 190 -6.56 -8.60 -2.91
C SER A 190 -6.60 -8.85 -4.42
N TYR A 191 -6.82 -10.07 -4.81
CA TYR A 191 -7.10 -10.45 -6.18
C TYR A 191 -8.30 -11.39 -6.15
N ASN A 192 -9.12 -11.31 -7.17
CA ASN A 192 -9.98 -12.40 -7.46
C ASN A 192 -9.02 -13.50 -7.95
N ALA A 193 -8.63 -14.44 -7.08
CA ALA A 193 -8.37 -15.73 -7.62
C ALA A 193 -9.64 -15.97 -8.44
N ASP A 194 -9.51 -16.06 -9.77
CA ASP A 194 -10.55 -16.76 -10.48
C ASP A 194 -10.74 -18.02 -9.66
N VAL A 195 -11.84 -18.03 -8.94
CA VAL A 195 -12.42 -19.27 -8.53
C VAL A 195 -12.67 -19.88 -9.89
N THR A 196 -11.64 -20.55 -10.42
CA THR A 196 -11.81 -21.41 -11.58
C THR A 196 -12.92 -22.28 -11.14
N ALA A 197 -14.08 -21.74 -11.46
CA ALA A 197 -15.37 -22.21 -11.10
C ALA A 197 -15.26 -23.36 -10.09
N ALA A 198 -15.22 -23.07 -8.79
CA ALA A 198 -15.93 -23.95 -7.91
C ALA A 198 -17.30 -23.97 -8.55
N LYS A 199 -17.47 -24.94 -9.48
CA LYS A 199 -18.70 -25.21 -10.20
C LYS A 199 -19.70 -25.18 -9.10
N GLU A 200 -20.60 -24.20 -9.11
CA GLU A 200 -21.57 -24.05 -8.03
C GLU A 200 -22.28 -25.39 -7.92
N VAL A 201 -21.77 -26.25 -7.08
CA VAL A 201 -22.34 -27.59 -6.87
C VAL A 201 -23.54 -27.28 -6.01
N LYS A 202 -24.66 -27.06 -6.68
CA LYS A 202 -25.94 -26.90 -6.00
C LYS A 202 -26.17 -28.11 -5.16
N ALA A 203 -25.77 -28.03 -3.91
CA ALA A 203 -26.03 -29.05 -2.94
C ALA A 203 -27.52 -28.99 -2.59
N ARG A 204 -28.19 -30.12 -2.68
CA ARG A 204 -29.60 -30.29 -2.27
C ARG A 204 -29.72 -31.32 -1.16
N LYS A 205 -30.55 -31.02 -0.18
CA LYS A 205 -30.91 -31.95 0.86
C LYS A 205 -32.00 -32.91 0.33
N VAL A 206 -31.80 -34.19 0.53
CA VAL A 206 -32.78 -35.23 0.23
C VAL A 206 -33.01 -36.12 1.46
N ILE A 207 -34.23 -36.67 1.59
CA ILE A 207 -34.57 -37.62 2.64
C ILE A 207 -34.91 -38.94 1.92
N GLU A 208 -34.13 -39.96 2.23
CA GLU A 208 -34.36 -41.31 1.71
C GLU A 208 -34.37 -42.31 2.88
N ASN A 209 -35.38 -43.13 2.95
CA ASN A 209 -35.56 -44.12 4.03
C ASN A 209 -35.46 -43.53 5.44
N GLY A 210 -35.95 -42.29 5.62
CA GLY A 210 -35.88 -41.57 6.91
C GLY A 210 -34.53 -40.98 7.27
N GLN A 211 -33.52 -41.12 6.40
CA GLN A 211 -32.20 -40.55 6.58
C GLN A 211 -31.99 -39.31 5.70
N ILE A 212 -31.22 -38.32 6.20
CA ILE A 212 -30.92 -37.11 5.49
C ILE A 212 -29.59 -37.26 4.78
N TYR A 213 -29.58 -36.91 3.48
CA TYR A 213 -28.40 -36.87 2.64
C TYR A 213 -28.24 -35.50 1.99
N ILE A 214 -27.01 -35.15 1.63
CA ILE A 214 -26.68 -34.01 0.83
C ILE A 214 -26.18 -34.51 -0.53
N ILE A 215 -26.88 -34.16 -1.60
CA ILE A 215 -26.44 -34.44 -2.97
C ILE A 215 -25.73 -33.23 -3.49
N ALA A 216 -24.45 -33.37 -3.88
CA ALA A 216 -23.61 -32.34 -4.44
C ALA A 216 -23.03 -32.83 -5.78
N GLY A 217 -23.59 -32.33 -6.89
CA GLY A 217 -23.34 -32.87 -8.22
C GLY A 217 -23.92 -34.28 -8.36
N ASP A 218 -23.06 -35.22 -8.70
CA ASP A 218 -23.35 -36.66 -8.85
C ASP A 218 -23.03 -37.48 -7.59
N LYS A 219 -22.59 -36.82 -6.52
CA LYS A 219 -22.20 -37.46 -5.27
C LYS A 219 -23.22 -37.25 -4.16
N LYS A 220 -23.37 -38.28 -3.32
CA LYS A 220 -24.25 -38.31 -2.17
C LYS A 220 -23.44 -38.41 -0.88
N TYR A 221 -23.76 -37.58 0.09
CA TYR A 221 -23.05 -37.52 1.38
C TYR A 221 -24.04 -37.67 2.53
N ASN A 222 -23.63 -38.33 3.60
CA ASN A 222 -24.37 -38.33 4.86
C ASN A 222 -24.17 -37.00 5.63
N LEU A 223 -24.87 -36.81 6.74
CA LEU A 223 -24.76 -35.58 7.55
C LEU A 223 -23.37 -35.37 8.17
N MET A 224 -22.54 -36.39 8.22
CA MET A 224 -21.15 -36.26 8.70
C MET A 224 -20.14 -35.98 7.58
N GLY A 225 -20.63 -35.77 6.34
CA GLY A 225 -19.80 -35.47 5.19
C GLY A 225 -19.13 -36.67 4.53
N ALA A 226 -19.45 -37.90 4.95
CA ALA A 226 -18.95 -39.11 4.30
C ALA A 226 -19.74 -39.41 3.03
N GLU A 227 -19.02 -39.70 1.93
CA GLU A 227 -19.64 -40.13 0.66
C GLU A 227 -20.34 -41.46 0.83
N VAL A 228 -21.59 -41.55 0.38
CA VAL A 228 -22.42 -42.75 0.42
C VAL A 228 -22.62 -43.22 -1.00
N LYS A 229 -22.24 -44.46 -1.26
CA LYS A 229 -22.45 -45.11 -2.58
C LYS A 229 -23.88 -45.57 -2.75
#